data_2ec336252b67fab2df3b8936a02b6bde
#
_entry.id   2ec336252b67fab2df3b8936a02b6bde
#
_cell.length_a   1.000
_cell.length_b   1.000
_cell.length_c   1.000
_cell.angle_alpha   90.00
_cell.angle_beta   90.00
_cell.angle_gamma   90.00
#
_symmetry.space_group_name_H-M   'P 1'
#
loop_
_entity.id
_entity.type
_entity.pdbx_description
1 polymer ?
#
loop_
_entity_poly.entity_id
_entity_poly.type
_entity_poly.pdbx_seq_one_letter_code
_entity_poly.pdbx_strand_id
1 'polypeptide(L)'
;MRRRIVMSMLAGVILSASTFLGAGPASAAPPADAAQLAAIPARSADQAAATPRDAPSETPAATAADAPAATAADTSADAPAGPAADTPAEFGTDWHDPLTAAPPVARPATKSCAVTVAEAQFRDFTPYRGAYTPPSGCGDRWSKVVLRLDGKVKGRQFDRLGYLHIGGVEIFRTSTPEPSPDGIEWSVEKDVTRYSDTFRRGGDVEMLIGNVVDDTYTGVLDVKVTLTFYAQGGAVKSAATPDRVLTLQDGTLTTPRNSERVVAEVYATGSGGGCEEYWYLTVPDPAPYSCKADKGPYREVQIKVDGQLAGIAEPFPTVWTGGWSNPFLWYVIPGPRAFDIKPIEYDLTPYAGLLDDGRPHRIDVSVVGVPAGQTGWSTPVNVLVWQDAKRAHVTGALTEVRAGDLTNSSTYTPGSEERLDTVGGHRLTTAGYVDTSHGRVWTTVRRTLANTSAHHWTDGENTDALKATWTDDETVTVDGRGPVGVRRTHRTYTMDGTTTLAADDRLRTVLTLGDRAAVDETRGGRRTTWSRLDDTYAGDATYTANVPRDQRHAVGTTSERYRLYGSDGCYDRVLVTAQGVLTRDRSDC
;
A
#
# COMPACT_ATOMS: atom_id res chain seq x y z
N MET A 1 38.90 19.72 12.83
CA MET A 1 38.04 19.62 14.04
C MET A 1 36.60 19.48 13.60
N ARG A 2 36.12 18.28 13.56
CA ARG A 2 34.72 17.97 13.11
C ARG A 2 33.78 18.29 14.26
N ARG A 3 32.84 19.23 14.07
CA ARG A 3 31.71 19.44 14.99
C ARG A 3 30.55 18.60 14.49
N ARG A 4 30.24 17.53 15.19
CA ARG A 4 28.99 16.80 15.05
C ARG A 4 27.87 17.67 15.62
N ILE A 5 26.83 17.93 14.83
CA ILE A 5 25.60 18.52 15.33
C ILE A 5 24.73 17.35 15.84
N VAL A 6 24.64 17.23 17.15
CA VAL A 6 23.73 16.33 17.84
C VAL A 6 22.39 17.04 17.91
N MET A 7 21.38 16.49 17.28
CA MET A 7 19.98 16.91 17.47
C MET A 7 19.51 16.44 18.85
N SER A 8 19.46 17.36 19.81
CA SER A 8 18.89 17.11 21.13
C SER A 8 17.36 17.16 21.05
N MET A 9 16.71 16.05 21.32
CA MET A 9 15.29 16.01 21.67
C MET A 9 15.14 16.53 23.10
N LEU A 10 14.41 17.63 23.29
CA LEU A 10 13.93 18.04 24.61
C LEU A 10 12.65 17.28 24.94
N ALA A 11 12.74 16.33 25.84
CA ALA A 11 11.60 15.75 26.52
C ALA A 11 11.21 16.66 27.70
N GLY A 12 10.05 17.30 27.58
CA GLY A 12 9.43 18.01 28.69
C GLY A 12 8.55 17.07 29.49
N VAL A 13 9.02 16.68 30.69
CA VAL A 13 8.21 15.99 31.71
C VAL A 13 7.44 17.03 32.48
N ILE A 14 6.11 16.96 32.49
CA ILE A 14 5.27 17.61 33.50
C ILE A 14 4.53 16.53 34.27
N LEU A 15 4.98 16.30 35.51
CA LEU A 15 4.24 15.58 36.55
C LEU A 15 3.19 16.52 37.14
N SER A 16 1.94 16.11 37.19
CA SER A 16 1.04 16.52 38.27
C SER A 16 0.01 15.43 38.55
N ALA A 17 0.11 14.90 39.75
CA ALA A 17 -0.85 13.98 40.33
C ALA A 17 -2.10 14.73 40.80
N SER A 18 -3.26 14.19 40.57
CA SER A 18 -4.44 14.40 41.41
C SER A 18 -5.40 13.22 41.25
N THR A 19 -5.59 12.52 42.33
CA THR A 19 -6.59 11.48 42.58
C THR A 19 -8.00 12.06 42.62
N PHE A 20 -8.95 11.44 41.90
CA PHE A 20 -10.36 11.34 42.35
C PHE A 20 -11.01 10.08 41.75
N LEU A 21 -11.62 9.30 42.66
CA LEU A 21 -12.47 8.16 42.41
C LEU A 21 -13.83 8.60 41.81
N GLY A 22 -14.29 7.93 40.78
CA GLY A 22 -15.65 8.03 40.26
C GLY A 22 -15.87 7.01 39.15
N ALA A 23 -16.60 5.91 39.47
CA ALA A 23 -16.98 4.91 38.49
C ALA A 23 -18.06 5.46 37.55
N GLY A 24 -17.76 5.55 36.26
CA GLY A 24 -18.70 5.80 35.18
C GLY A 24 -18.49 4.77 34.07
N PRO A 25 -19.45 4.50 33.16
CA PRO A 25 -19.41 3.37 32.24
C PRO A 25 -18.24 3.47 31.28
N ALA A 26 -17.62 2.34 31.02
CA ALA A 26 -16.47 2.17 30.15
C ALA A 26 -16.78 2.70 28.73
N SER A 27 -16.21 3.84 28.39
CA SER A 27 -16.09 4.31 27.02
C SER A 27 -14.99 3.49 26.36
N ALA A 28 -15.30 2.80 25.28
CA ALA A 28 -14.31 2.08 24.51
C ALA A 28 -13.20 3.03 24.08
N ALA A 29 -11.96 2.67 24.34
CA ALA A 29 -10.79 3.41 23.87
C ALA A 29 -10.81 3.46 22.32
N PRO A 30 -10.41 4.57 21.69
CA PRO A 30 -10.27 4.61 20.23
C PRO A 30 -9.25 3.56 19.78
N PRO A 31 -9.41 2.97 18.58
CA PRO A 31 -8.45 2.01 18.07
C PRO A 31 -7.05 2.64 18.02
N ALA A 32 -6.03 1.85 18.31
CA ALA A 32 -4.62 2.28 18.42
C ALA A 32 -4.10 3.00 17.16
N ASP A 33 -4.71 2.74 16.01
CA ASP A 33 -4.36 3.34 14.71
C ASP A 33 -4.56 4.87 14.65
N ALA A 34 -5.59 5.41 15.30
CA ALA A 34 -5.83 6.86 15.29
C ALA A 34 -4.74 7.64 16.05
N ALA A 35 -4.16 7.04 17.09
CA ALA A 35 -3.07 7.66 17.86
C ALA A 35 -1.73 7.60 17.11
N GLN A 36 -1.51 6.58 16.25
CA GLN A 36 -0.29 6.45 15.46
C GLN A 36 -0.26 7.44 14.29
N LEU A 37 -1.41 7.75 13.67
CA LEU A 37 -1.49 8.75 12.60
C LEU A 37 -1.26 10.19 13.11
N ALA A 38 -1.49 10.46 14.39
CA ALA A 38 -1.27 11.78 15.00
C ALA A 38 0.20 12.15 15.20
N ALA A 39 1.13 11.21 15.09
CA ALA A 39 2.56 11.41 15.38
C ALA A 39 3.44 11.71 14.16
N ILE A 40 2.87 12.01 12.98
CA ILE A 40 3.63 12.26 11.75
C ILE A 40 4.13 13.72 11.73
N PRO A 41 5.41 14.01 11.95
CA PRO A 41 5.98 15.27 11.49
C PRO A 41 6.14 15.17 9.98
N ALA A 42 5.41 16.00 9.24
CA ALA A 42 5.60 16.16 7.81
C ALA A 42 7.07 16.55 7.55
N ARG A 43 7.86 15.66 6.95
CA ARG A 43 9.11 16.05 6.33
C ARG A 43 8.78 16.59 4.94
N SER A 44 8.84 17.90 4.81
CA SER A 44 8.76 18.56 3.52
C SER A 44 10.09 18.46 2.78
N ALA A 45 10.03 18.49 1.45
CA ALA A 45 11.16 18.80 0.60
C ALA A 45 11.86 20.14 1.00
N ASP A 46 11.19 20.96 1.79
CA ASP A 46 11.72 22.23 2.31
C ASP A 46 12.64 22.08 3.56
N GLN A 47 12.76 20.89 4.16
CA GLN A 47 13.62 20.67 5.34
C GLN A 47 14.99 20.05 5.02
N ALA A 48 15.26 19.69 3.77
CA ALA A 48 16.57 19.16 3.37
C ALA A 48 17.63 20.25 3.20
N ALA A 49 17.38 21.49 3.59
CA ALA A 49 18.30 22.57 3.36
C ALA A 49 18.31 23.61 4.46
N ALA A 50 19.26 23.52 5.32
CA ALA A 50 19.84 24.64 6.03
C ALA A 50 21.24 24.28 6.56
N THR A 51 22.27 24.67 5.85
CA THR A 51 23.41 25.47 6.40
C THR A 51 24.41 25.78 5.31
N PRO A 52 24.88 27.01 5.15
CA PRO A 52 25.95 27.34 4.23
C PRO A 52 27.29 26.95 4.83
N ARG A 53 28.17 26.37 4.06
CA ARG A 53 29.59 26.22 4.37
C ARG A 53 30.45 26.85 3.28
N ASP A 54 31.34 27.69 3.73
CA ASP A 54 32.42 28.31 3.00
C ASP A 54 33.31 27.28 2.29
N ALA A 55 33.68 27.58 1.06
CA ALA A 55 34.63 26.86 0.25
C ALA A 55 36.08 27.14 0.70
N PRO A 56 37.08 26.30 0.33
CA PRO A 56 37.87 26.69 -0.83
C PRO A 56 38.25 25.54 -1.79
N SER A 57 38.45 25.98 -3.02
CA SER A 57 39.01 25.40 -4.23
C SER A 57 40.17 24.40 -4.09
N GLU A 58 40.18 23.39 -4.99
CA GLU A 58 41.24 23.14 -5.98
C GLU A 58 40.96 21.85 -6.77
N THR A 59 41.06 21.97 -8.10
CA THR A 59 41.03 20.90 -9.09
C THR A 59 42.41 20.23 -9.18
N PRO A 60 42.61 18.99 -9.63
CA PRO A 60 42.85 18.75 -11.05
C PRO A 60 42.25 17.47 -11.68
N ALA A 61 42.14 17.51 -12.99
CA ALA A 61 41.67 16.50 -13.91
C ALA A 61 42.56 15.24 -14.01
N ALA A 62 41.92 14.07 -14.27
CA ALA A 62 42.59 12.93 -14.93
C ALA A 62 41.57 12.03 -15.67
N THR A 63 41.69 12.06 -16.97
CA THR A 63 41.64 11.05 -18.05
C THR A 63 40.80 9.77 -17.91
N ALA A 64 39.97 9.58 -18.95
CA ALA A 64 39.20 8.38 -19.30
C ALA A 64 40.08 7.13 -19.55
N ALA A 65 39.52 5.97 -19.22
CA ALA A 65 39.94 4.68 -19.75
C ALA A 65 38.71 3.78 -19.99
N ASP A 66 38.74 3.16 -21.17
CA ASP A 66 37.72 2.31 -21.79
C ASP A 66 37.29 1.10 -20.96
N ALA A 67 35.98 0.77 -20.97
CA ALA A 67 35.45 -0.54 -20.64
C ALA A 67 34.42 -1.01 -21.69
N PRO A 68 34.36 -2.34 -21.99
CA PRO A 68 33.74 -2.86 -23.20
C PRO A 68 32.22 -2.94 -23.15
N ALA A 69 31.62 -2.78 -24.33
CA ALA A 69 30.20 -2.84 -24.59
C ALA A 69 29.58 -4.19 -24.22
N ALA A 70 28.55 -4.17 -23.35
CA ALA A 70 27.63 -5.27 -23.18
C ALA A 70 26.44 -5.08 -24.15
N THR A 71 26.17 -6.11 -24.92
CA THR A 71 25.09 -6.20 -25.91
C THR A 71 23.73 -5.93 -25.30
N ALA A 72 23.06 -4.88 -25.78
CA ALA A 72 21.69 -4.54 -25.45
C ALA A 72 20.74 -5.60 -26.01
N ALA A 73 19.91 -6.19 -25.12
CA ALA A 73 18.71 -6.87 -25.54
C ALA A 73 17.66 -5.81 -25.92
N ASP A 74 17.10 -5.98 -27.09
CA ASP A 74 16.13 -5.11 -27.75
C ASP A 74 14.82 -5.05 -26.94
N THR A 75 14.70 -4.08 -26.04
CA THR A 75 13.43 -3.61 -25.50
C THR A 75 13.14 -2.27 -26.16
N SER A 76 12.45 -2.30 -27.29
CA SER A 76 11.84 -1.11 -27.85
C SER A 76 10.77 -0.59 -26.89
N ALA A 77 11.18 0.12 -25.84
CA ALA A 77 10.31 1.07 -25.18
C ALA A 77 10.10 2.19 -26.19
N ASP A 78 8.84 2.37 -26.65
CA ASP A 78 8.45 3.57 -27.39
C ASP A 78 8.92 4.78 -26.59
N ALA A 79 9.83 5.55 -27.19
CA ALA A 79 10.28 6.80 -26.59
C ALA A 79 9.04 7.65 -26.30
N PRO A 80 8.94 8.34 -25.15
CA PRO A 80 7.82 9.22 -24.86
C PRO A 80 7.66 10.20 -26.01
N ALA A 81 6.43 10.30 -26.55
CA ALA A 81 6.12 11.32 -27.54
C ALA A 81 6.55 12.68 -26.97
N GLY A 82 7.29 13.45 -27.74
CA GLY A 82 7.70 14.79 -27.32
C GLY A 82 6.48 15.63 -26.90
N PRO A 83 6.68 16.67 -26.09
CA PRO A 83 5.59 17.49 -25.58
C PRO A 83 4.68 17.99 -26.70
N ALA A 84 3.36 17.92 -26.47
CA ALA A 84 2.38 18.49 -27.38
C ALA A 84 2.59 20.03 -27.50
N ALA A 85 2.10 20.62 -28.58
CA ALA A 85 2.30 22.07 -28.86
C ALA A 85 1.80 23.01 -27.74
N ASP A 86 0.89 22.53 -26.90
CA ASP A 86 0.28 23.29 -25.77
C ASP A 86 0.93 22.98 -24.41
N THR A 87 1.99 22.18 -24.37
CA THR A 87 2.66 21.85 -23.10
C THR A 87 3.53 23.02 -22.64
N PRO A 88 3.40 23.51 -21.37
CA PRO A 88 4.24 24.59 -20.86
C PRO A 88 5.72 24.20 -20.84
N ALA A 89 6.61 25.19 -20.88
CA ALA A 89 8.06 24.94 -20.77
C ALA A 89 8.46 24.45 -19.38
N GLU A 90 7.72 24.86 -18.34
CA GLU A 90 7.94 24.53 -16.92
C GLU A 90 6.59 24.28 -16.23
N PHE A 91 6.60 23.65 -15.07
CA PHE A 91 5.42 23.58 -14.21
C PHE A 91 4.96 24.96 -13.80
N GLY A 92 3.67 25.24 -14.02
CA GLY A 92 3.00 26.45 -13.56
C GLY A 92 2.53 26.35 -12.10
N THR A 93 1.58 27.21 -11.76
CA THR A 93 0.86 27.18 -10.47
C THR A 93 -0.32 26.24 -10.50
N ASP A 94 -0.69 25.74 -11.67
CA ASP A 94 -1.80 24.84 -11.90
C ASP A 94 -1.35 23.62 -12.69
N TRP A 95 -2.03 22.48 -12.51
CA TRP A 95 -1.82 21.22 -13.21
C TRP A 95 -3.12 20.44 -13.32
N HIS A 96 -3.14 19.46 -14.21
CA HIS A 96 -4.31 18.62 -14.42
C HIS A 96 -4.69 17.81 -13.18
N ASP A 97 -5.97 17.50 -13.07
CA ASP A 97 -6.50 16.64 -12.02
C ASP A 97 -5.80 15.26 -12.01
N PRO A 98 -5.51 14.74 -10.82
CA PRO A 98 -4.85 13.44 -10.67
C PRO A 98 -5.70 12.26 -11.16
N LEU A 99 -5.06 11.33 -11.86
CA LEU A 99 -5.70 10.11 -12.34
C LEU A 99 -4.70 8.94 -12.38
N THR A 100 -5.23 7.72 -12.31
CA THR A 100 -4.46 6.48 -12.46
C THR A 100 -4.78 5.78 -13.77
N ALA A 101 -3.84 4.99 -14.28
CA ALA A 101 -4.09 4.15 -15.46
C ALA A 101 -4.93 2.91 -15.14
N ALA A 102 -5.18 2.58 -13.86
CA ALA A 102 -5.99 1.45 -13.45
C ALA A 102 -7.42 1.49 -14.04
N PRO A 103 -8.03 0.32 -14.38
CA PRO A 103 -9.36 0.28 -14.97
C PRO A 103 -10.42 0.76 -13.98
N PRO A 104 -11.48 1.44 -14.47
CA PRO A 104 -12.67 1.68 -13.67
C PRO A 104 -13.33 0.34 -13.32
N VAL A 105 -14.04 0.30 -12.19
CA VAL A 105 -14.76 -0.92 -11.80
C VAL A 105 -15.90 -1.21 -12.76
N ALA A 106 -15.88 -2.38 -13.40
CA ALA A 106 -16.93 -2.81 -14.32
C ALA A 106 -18.29 -2.90 -13.62
N ARG A 107 -19.33 -2.31 -14.24
CA ARG A 107 -20.67 -2.20 -13.69
C ARG A 107 -21.64 -3.09 -14.45
N PRO A 108 -22.39 -3.98 -13.76
CA PRO A 108 -23.45 -4.75 -14.41
C PRO A 108 -24.60 -3.84 -14.87
N ALA A 109 -25.22 -4.17 -16.00
CA ALA A 109 -26.42 -3.48 -16.50
C ALA A 109 -27.68 -3.96 -15.74
N THR A 110 -27.71 -3.79 -14.42
CA THR A 110 -28.83 -4.16 -13.54
C THR A 110 -29.27 -2.96 -12.70
N LYS A 111 -30.41 -3.10 -12.00
CA LYS A 111 -30.87 -2.06 -11.08
C LYS A 111 -29.77 -1.74 -10.07
N SER A 112 -29.52 -0.46 -9.85
CA SER A 112 -28.55 0.00 -8.87
C SER A 112 -29.16 0.97 -7.86
N CYS A 113 -28.56 1.04 -6.67
CA CYS A 113 -28.88 1.97 -5.61
C CYS A 113 -27.56 2.55 -5.07
N ALA A 114 -27.51 3.86 -4.87
CA ALA A 114 -26.36 4.53 -4.31
C ALA A 114 -26.65 5.00 -2.87
N VAL A 115 -25.65 4.91 -2.00
CA VAL A 115 -25.70 5.41 -0.62
C VAL A 115 -24.41 6.19 -0.37
N THR A 116 -24.54 7.46 0.02
CA THR A 116 -23.40 8.23 0.54
C THR A 116 -23.10 7.74 1.95
N VAL A 117 -21.90 7.27 2.21
CA VAL A 117 -21.46 6.71 3.50
C VAL A 117 -20.60 7.69 4.29
N ALA A 118 -19.91 8.59 3.61
CA ALA A 118 -19.16 9.68 4.24
C ALA A 118 -19.18 10.91 3.33
N GLU A 119 -19.33 12.09 3.93
CA GLU A 119 -19.18 13.38 3.27
C GLU A 119 -18.64 14.35 4.32
N ALA A 120 -17.36 14.75 4.19
CA ALA A 120 -16.66 15.48 5.24
C ALA A 120 -15.50 16.30 4.72
N GLN A 121 -15.15 17.33 5.48
CA GLN A 121 -13.93 18.12 5.33
C GLN A 121 -12.93 17.70 6.41
N PHE A 122 -11.77 17.19 5.97
CA PHE A 122 -10.69 16.82 6.88
C PHE A 122 -9.71 17.98 7.03
N ARG A 123 -9.53 18.45 8.26
CA ARG A 123 -8.67 19.58 8.66
C ARG A 123 -7.59 19.16 9.65
N ASP A 124 -7.83 18.07 10.37
CA ASP A 124 -7.00 17.51 11.43
C ASP A 124 -7.13 15.99 11.49
N PHE A 125 -6.75 15.38 12.59
CA PHE A 125 -6.87 13.94 12.82
C PHE A 125 -8.20 13.52 13.48
N THR A 126 -9.24 14.36 13.40
CA THR A 126 -10.58 14.01 13.87
C THR A 126 -11.30 13.18 12.81
N PRO A 127 -11.67 11.91 13.10
CA PRO A 127 -12.38 11.09 12.12
C PRO A 127 -13.82 11.57 11.92
N TYR A 128 -14.30 11.47 10.68
CA TYR A 128 -15.74 11.48 10.41
C TYR A 128 -16.37 10.24 11.03
N ARG A 129 -17.50 10.43 11.74
CA ARG A 129 -18.31 9.35 12.32
C ARG A 129 -19.74 9.48 11.84
N GLY A 130 -20.27 8.37 11.33
CA GLY A 130 -21.62 8.28 10.80
C GLY A 130 -22.20 6.89 11.01
N ALA A 131 -23.34 6.64 10.39
CA ALA A 131 -23.98 5.34 10.38
C ALA A 131 -24.35 4.95 8.95
N TYR A 132 -24.13 3.71 8.60
CA TYR A 132 -24.54 3.13 7.34
C TYR A 132 -25.74 2.19 7.55
N THR A 133 -26.75 2.37 6.71
CA THR A 133 -27.91 1.49 6.63
C THR A 133 -28.05 0.91 5.24
N PRO A 134 -28.28 -0.41 5.09
CA PRO A 134 -28.45 -1.05 3.80
C PRO A 134 -29.56 -0.40 2.94
N PRO A 135 -29.35 -0.24 1.63
CA PRO A 135 -30.35 0.36 0.75
C PRO A 135 -31.55 -0.56 0.57
N SER A 136 -32.74 -0.12 0.92
CA SER A 136 -33.99 -0.89 0.81
C SER A 136 -34.40 -1.20 -0.66
N GLY A 137 -33.94 -0.39 -1.61
CA GLY A 137 -34.39 -0.44 -3.00
C GLY A 137 -33.71 -1.50 -3.89
N CYS A 138 -32.59 -2.11 -3.44
CA CYS A 138 -31.77 -3.04 -4.24
C CYS A 138 -31.68 -4.45 -3.64
N GLY A 139 -32.52 -4.78 -2.67
CA GLY A 139 -32.46 -6.07 -1.97
C GLY A 139 -31.18 -6.24 -1.17
N ASP A 140 -30.86 -7.50 -0.83
CA ASP A 140 -29.73 -7.91 0.01
C ASP A 140 -28.70 -8.80 -0.72
N ARG A 141 -28.93 -9.09 -2.00
CA ARG A 141 -28.06 -9.89 -2.85
C ARG A 141 -27.60 -9.07 -4.04
N TRP A 142 -26.32 -8.77 -4.05
CA TRP A 142 -25.72 -7.91 -5.06
C TRP A 142 -24.76 -8.69 -5.96
N SER A 143 -24.78 -8.36 -7.24
CA SER A 143 -23.79 -8.86 -8.21
C SER A 143 -22.49 -8.07 -8.14
N LYS A 144 -22.56 -6.81 -7.72
CA LYS A 144 -21.43 -5.90 -7.57
C LYS A 144 -21.74 -4.84 -6.52
N VAL A 145 -20.74 -4.43 -5.76
CA VAL A 145 -20.76 -3.23 -4.94
C VAL A 145 -19.50 -2.41 -5.26
N VAL A 146 -19.72 -1.17 -5.69
CA VAL A 146 -18.64 -0.26 -6.08
C VAL A 146 -18.55 0.87 -5.05
N LEU A 147 -17.40 1.02 -4.44
CA LEU A 147 -17.03 2.20 -3.68
C LEU A 147 -16.46 3.23 -4.66
N ARG A 148 -16.92 4.48 -4.54
CA ARG A 148 -16.31 5.64 -5.19
C ARG A 148 -16.04 6.71 -4.15
N LEU A 149 -14.78 7.16 -4.12
CA LEU A 149 -14.36 8.37 -3.42
C LEU A 149 -14.23 9.47 -4.46
N ASP A 150 -14.87 10.61 -4.20
CA ASP A 150 -14.65 11.88 -4.90
C ASP A 150 -14.04 12.85 -3.90
N GLY A 151 -12.91 13.43 -4.26
CA GLY A 151 -12.16 14.35 -3.40
C GLY A 151 -11.81 15.63 -4.12
N LYS A 152 -11.65 16.71 -3.36
CA LYS A 152 -11.11 17.99 -3.85
C LYS A 152 -10.30 18.67 -2.76
N VAL A 153 -9.29 19.40 -3.19
CA VAL A 153 -8.42 20.16 -2.28
C VAL A 153 -7.80 21.33 -3.05
N LYS A 154 -7.62 22.46 -2.34
CA LYS A 154 -7.03 23.67 -2.89
C LYS A 154 -6.02 24.26 -1.92
N GLY A 155 -4.97 24.88 -2.43
CA GLY A 155 -3.96 25.58 -1.65
C GLY A 155 -2.68 24.78 -1.48
N ARG A 156 -2.11 24.72 -0.28
CA ARG A 156 -0.90 23.94 0.03
C ARG A 156 -1.25 22.81 0.98
N GLN A 157 -0.91 21.60 0.62
CA GLN A 157 -1.01 20.43 1.47
C GLN A 157 -0.04 19.36 0.97
N PHE A 158 0.35 18.43 1.86
CA PHE A 158 1.00 17.18 1.49
C PHE A 158 -0.02 16.08 1.25
N ASP A 159 0.44 14.97 0.68
CA ASP A 159 -0.30 13.72 0.63
C ASP A 159 -0.62 13.21 2.04
N ARG A 160 -1.79 12.61 2.18
CA ARG A 160 -2.33 12.15 3.46
C ARG A 160 -2.83 10.73 3.33
N LEU A 161 -2.55 9.91 4.34
CA LEU A 161 -3.12 8.57 4.46
C LEU A 161 -4.56 8.65 4.97
N GLY A 162 -5.44 7.89 4.32
CA GLY A 162 -6.84 7.79 4.71
C GLY A 162 -7.35 6.36 4.74
N TYR A 163 -8.35 6.10 5.58
CA TYR A 163 -9.03 4.81 5.68
C TYR A 163 -10.53 4.98 5.89
N LEU A 164 -11.29 3.95 5.55
CA LEU A 164 -12.73 3.86 5.76
C LEU A 164 -13.11 2.51 6.37
N HIS A 165 -13.79 2.58 7.52
CA HIS A 165 -14.39 1.42 8.19
C HIS A 165 -15.92 1.49 8.14
N ILE A 166 -16.56 0.33 7.96
CA ILE A 166 -18.01 0.15 8.16
C ILE A 166 -18.22 -1.06 9.07
N GLY A 167 -18.92 -0.87 10.20
CA GLY A 167 -19.10 -1.91 11.21
C GLY A 167 -17.77 -2.50 11.72
N GLY A 168 -16.74 -1.68 11.83
CA GLY A 168 -15.39 -2.06 12.24
C GLY A 168 -14.53 -2.72 11.16
N VAL A 169 -15.09 -3.04 9.97
CA VAL A 169 -14.35 -3.63 8.84
C VAL A 169 -13.71 -2.53 8.02
N GLU A 170 -12.40 -2.55 7.85
CA GLU A 170 -11.71 -1.64 6.93
C GLU A 170 -11.97 -2.10 5.49
N ILE A 171 -12.72 -1.29 4.74
CA ILE A 171 -13.09 -1.61 3.35
C ILE A 171 -12.25 -0.88 2.31
N PHE A 172 -11.57 0.19 2.73
CA PHE A 172 -10.81 1.04 1.82
C PHE A 172 -9.68 1.76 2.55
N ARG A 173 -8.52 1.83 1.90
CA ARG A 173 -7.36 2.62 2.31
C ARG A 173 -6.79 3.35 1.10
N THR A 174 -6.39 4.61 1.27
CA THR A 174 -5.96 5.50 0.20
C THR A 174 -4.91 6.48 0.67
N SER A 175 -4.13 7.02 -0.25
CA SER A 175 -3.41 8.29 -0.09
C SER A 175 -4.17 9.40 -0.84
N THR A 176 -3.85 10.66 -0.58
CA THR A 176 -4.39 11.81 -1.29
C THR A 176 -3.34 12.45 -2.18
N PRO A 177 -3.72 13.15 -3.26
CA PRO A 177 -2.77 13.94 -4.04
C PRO A 177 -2.40 15.26 -3.34
N GLU A 178 -1.27 15.84 -3.71
CA GLU A 178 -0.88 17.19 -3.33
C GLU A 178 -1.57 18.21 -4.25
N PRO A 179 -2.20 19.27 -3.69
CA PRO A 179 -2.98 20.22 -4.48
C PRO A 179 -2.13 21.27 -5.20
N SER A 180 -2.66 21.76 -6.32
CA SER A 180 -2.26 23.04 -6.89
C SER A 180 -2.79 24.22 -6.06
N PRO A 181 -2.22 25.43 -6.19
CA PRO A 181 -2.79 26.64 -5.60
C PRO A 181 -4.22 26.92 -6.05
N ASP A 182 -4.58 26.54 -7.28
CA ASP A 182 -5.91 26.75 -7.87
C ASP A 182 -6.90 25.64 -7.54
N GLY A 183 -6.40 24.50 -7.07
CA GLY A 183 -7.18 23.34 -6.63
C GLY A 183 -7.14 22.19 -7.63
N ILE A 184 -7.45 21.01 -7.14
CA ILE A 184 -7.58 19.76 -7.90
C ILE A 184 -8.80 18.98 -7.43
N GLU A 185 -9.35 18.16 -8.33
CA GLU A 185 -10.36 17.17 -8.02
C GLU A 185 -9.85 15.80 -8.44
N TRP A 186 -10.20 14.75 -7.68
CA TRP A 186 -9.84 13.37 -8.05
C TRP A 186 -10.92 12.39 -7.66
N SER A 187 -10.88 11.22 -8.25
CA SER A 187 -11.75 10.13 -7.84
C SER A 187 -11.04 8.79 -7.85
N VAL A 188 -11.46 7.91 -6.95
CA VAL A 188 -10.96 6.54 -6.83
C VAL A 188 -12.14 5.59 -6.78
N GLU A 189 -12.05 4.47 -7.50
CA GLU A 189 -13.05 3.41 -7.45
C GLU A 189 -12.44 2.10 -6.96
N LYS A 190 -13.23 1.35 -6.17
CA LYS A 190 -12.86 0.02 -5.69
C LYS A 190 -14.03 -0.94 -5.74
N ASP A 191 -13.78 -2.16 -6.20
CA ASP A 191 -14.71 -3.27 -6.03
C ASP A 191 -14.68 -3.76 -4.59
N VAL A 192 -15.74 -3.46 -3.85
CA VAL A 192 -15.91 -3.84 -2.44
C VAL A 192 -16.97 -4.94 -2.24
N THR A 193 -17.33 -5.63 -3.32
CA THR A 193 -18.38 -6.67 -3.32
C THR A 193 -18.12 -7.77 -2.28
N ARG A 194 -16.85 -8.09 -2.01
CA ARG A 194 -16.46 -9.11 -1.02
C ARG A 194 -16.92 -8.80 0.41
N TYR A 195 -17.19 -7.53 0.74
CA TYR A 195 -17.68 -7.10 2.04
C TYR A 195 -19.22 -7.07 2.12
N SER A 196 -19.93 -7.78 1.23
CA SER A 196 -21.41 -7.81 1.18
C SER A 196 -22.06 -8.22 2.51
N ASP A 197 -21.44 -9.11 3.31
CA ASP A 197 -21.95 -9.45 4.65
C ASP A 197 -21.98 -8.23 5.56
N THR A 198 -20.92 -7.43 5.59
CA THR A 198 -20.88 -6.16 6.33
C THR A 198 -21.97 -5.20 5.86
N PHE A 199 -22.13 -5.08 4.54
CA PHE A 199 -23.14 -4.18 3.98
C PHE A 199 -24.59 -4.63 4.25
N ARG A 200 -24.86 -5.91 4.42
CA ARG A 200 -26.18 -6.40 4.82
C ARG A 200 -26.53 -6.08 6.28
N ARG A 201 -25.53 -6.05 7.14
CA ARG A 201 -25.72 -5.78 8.57
C ARG A 201 -25.87 -4.28 8.88
N GLY A 202 -25.22 -3.43 8.08
CA GLY A 202 -25.04 -2.02 8.43
C GLY A 202 -24.08 -1.82 9.59
N GLY A 203 -24.04 -0.63 10.14
CA GLY A 203 -23.21 -0.32 11.30
C GLY A 203 -22.61 1.07 11.25
N ASP A 204 -21.75 1.35 12.22
CA ASP A 204 -21.06 2.62 12.33
C ASP A 204 -20.09 2.79 11.16
N VAL A 205 -19.95 4.03 10.71
CA VAL A 205 -18.98 4.47 9.72
C VAL A 205 -17.93 5.29 10.42
N GLU A 206 -16.68 4.95 10.20
CA GLU A 206 -15.55 5.78 10.57
C GLU A 206 -14.66 6.01 9.36
N MET A 207 -14.40 7.27 9.02
CA MET A 207 -13.45 7.66 7.99
C MET A 207 -12.48 8.68 8.54
N LEU A 208 -11.20 8.47 8.33
CA LEU A 208 -10.17 9.46 8.60
C LEU A 208 -9.31 9.64 7.35
N ILE A 209 -9.05 10.90 7.03
CA ILE A 209 -7.87 11.32 6.26
C ILE A 209 -7.13 12.26 7.18
N GLY A 210 -6.01 11.79 7.75
CA GLY A 210 -5.23 12.58 8.69
C GLY A 210 -4.71 13.84 8.00
N ASN A 211 -4.94 15.02 8.59
CA ASN A 211 -4.55 16.28 7.99
C ASN A 211 -3.98 17.25 9.03
N VAL A 212 -3.32 18.31 8.55
CA VAL A 212 -2.90 19.46 9.35
C VAL A 212 -3.22 20.70 8.53
N VAL A 213 -4.05 21.59 9.10
CA VAL A 213 -4.37 22.88 8.46
C VAL A 213 -3.92 24.00 9.39
N ASP A 214 -2.99 24.81 8.89
CA ASP A 214 -2.42 25.97 9.57
C ASP A 214 -2.09 27.08 8.56
N ASP A 215 -1.30 28.08 8.98
CA ASP A 215 -0.89 29.17 8.08
C ASP A 215 0.04 28.73 6.94
N THR A 216 0.67 27.55 7.06
CA THR A 216 1.56 26.98 6.05
C THR A 216 0.83 25.97 5.16
N TYR A 217 0.04 25.09 5.78
CA TYR A 217 -0.74 24.06 5.10
C TYR A 217 -2.19 24.44 5.07
N THR A 218 -2.60 25.08 3.99
CA THR A 218 -3.94 25.70 3.87
C THR A 218 -4.99 24.77 3.26
N GLY A 219 -4.56 23.62 2.72
CA GLY A 219 -5.43 22.69 2.00
C GLY A 219 -6.34 21.91 2.92
N VAL A 220 -7.65 22.10 2.78
CA VAL A 220 -8.69 21.31 3.43
C VAL A 220 -9.12 20.23 2.45
N LEU A 221 -9.09 18.96 2.88
CA LEU A 221 -9.52 17.83 2.06
C LEU A 221 -11.04 17.68 2.17
N ASP A 222 -11.76 17.97 1.10
CA ASP A 222 -13.22 17.81 1.01
C ASP A 222 -13.51 16.51 0.25
N VAL A 223 -14.12 15.54 0.92
CA VAL A 223 -14.24 14.18 0.42
C VAL A 223 -15.66 13.65 0.58
N LYS A 224 -16.13 12.99 -0.48
CA LYS A 224 -17.39 12.25 -0.49
C LYS A 224 -17.16 10.80 -0.90
N VAL A 225 -17.72 9.86 -0.11
CA VAL A 225 -17.68 8.43 -0.45
C VAL A 225 -19.08 7.89 -0.65
N THR A 226 -19.27 7.22 -1.79
CA THR A 226 -20.54 6.62 -2.21
C THR A 226 -20.34 5.13 -2.46
N LEU A 227 -21.24 4.30 -1.93
CA LEU A 227 -21.39 2.89 -2.29
C LEU A 227 -22.53 2.74 -3.29
N THR A 228 -22.26 2.10 -4.42
CA THR A 228 -23.29 1.75 -5.42
C THR A 228 -23.49 0.24 -5.47
N PHE A 229 -24.71 -0.18 -5.17
CA PHE A 229 -25.12 -1.58 -5.10
C PHE A 229 -25.85 -1.98 -6.39
N TYR A 230 -25.36 -2.99 -7.09
CA TYR A 230 -25.96 -3.54 -8.30
C TYR A 230 -26.69 -4.84 -7.94
N ALA A 231 -28.02 -4.82 -8.02
CA ALA A 231 -28.85 -5.97 -7.71
C ALA A 231 -28.56 -7.14 -8.68
N GLN A 232 -28.74 -8.37 -8.22
CA GLN A 232 -28.82 -9.49 -9.14
C GLN A 232 -30.05 -9.33 -10.05
N GLY A 233 -30.00 -9.82 -11.29
CA GLY A 233 -31.15 -9.72 -12.20
C GLY A 233 -30.87 -10.36 -13.54
N GLY A 234 -31.88 -11.00 -14.17
CA GLY A 234 -31.74 -11.69 -15.44
C GLY A 234 -30.66 -12.79 -15.37
N ALA A 235 -29.70 -12.73 -16.28
CA ALA A 235 -28.55 -13.65 -16.31
C ALA A 235 -27.45 -13.29 -15.28
N VAL A 236 -27.51 -12.09 -14.68
CA VAL A 236 -26.51 -11.60 -13.73
C VAL A 236 -26.82 -12.14 -12.34
N LYS A 237 -25.99 -13.08 -11.87
CA LYS A 237 -26.11 -13.70 -10.54
C LYS A 237 -25.50 -12.82 -9.46
N SER A 238 -25.84 -13.09 -8.18
CA SER A 238 -25.10 -12.52 -7.06
C SER A 238 -23.64 -13.00 -7.09
N ALA A 239 -22.73 -12.14 -6.67
CA ALA A 239 -21.33 -12.51 -6.51
C ALA A 239 -21.17 -13.62 -5.45
N ALA A 240 -20.20 -14.50 -5.66
CA ALA A 240 -19.76 -15.44 -4.63
C ALA A 240 -18.89 -14.66 -3.62
N THR A 241 -19.48 -14.36 -2.46
CA THR A 241 -18.85 -13.59 -1.38
C THR A 241 -18.69 -14.45 -0.15
N PRO A 242 -17.82 -14.07 0.80
CA PRO A 242 -17.79 -14.68 2.13
C PRO A 242 -19.17 -14.64 2.81
N ASP A 243 -19.49 -15.66 3.60
CA ASP A 243 -20.71 -15.69 4.39
C ASP A 243 -20.63 -14.74 5.61
N ARG A 244 -19.41 -14.54 6.13
CA ARG A 244 -19.11 -13.60 7.19
C ARG A 244 -17.86 -12.80 6.89
N VAL A 245 -17.88 -11.54 7.31
CA VAL A 245 -16.70 -10.68 7.44
C VAL A 245 -16.58 -10.28 8.90
N LEU A 246 -15.47 -10.67 9.53
CA LEU A 246 -15.22 -10.51 10.96
C LEU A 246 -14.05 -9.56 11.16
N THR A 247 -14.00 -8.96 12.34
CA THR A 247 -12.87 -8.18 12.85
C THR A 247 -12.35 -8.79 14.14
N LEU A 248 -11.15 -8.43 14.53
CA LEU A 248 -10.60 -8.87 15.81
C LEU A 248 -11.26 -8.09 16.97
N GLN A 249 -11.48 -8.80 18.08
CA GLN A 249 -11.90 -8.21 19.35
C GLN A 249 -10.73 -8.34 20.34
N ASP A 250 -10.11 -7.23 20.69
CA ASP A 250 -8.90 -7.21 21.56
C ASP A 250 -7.79 -8.17 21.08
N GLY A 251 -7.57 -8.23 19.75
CA GLY A 251 -6.59 -9.11 19.13
C GLY A 251 -7.02 -10.58 19.08
N THR A 252 -8.29 -10.89 19.35
CA THR A 252 -8.81 -12.27 19.26
C THR A 252 -9.88 -12.40 18.17
N LEU A 253 -9.97 -13.59 17.60
CA LEU A 253 -10.95 -14.00 16.60
C LEU A 253 -11.78 -15.18 17.12
N THR A 254 -13.09 -15.09 16.96
CA THR A 254 -13.99 -16.24 17.13
C THR A 254 -14.72 -16.49 15.81
N THR A 255 -14.44 -17.61 15.16
CA THR A 255 -15.11 -17.98 13.91
C THR A 255 -16.43 -18.72 14.14
N PRO A 256 -17.36 -18.71 13.17
CA PRO A 256 -18.47 -19.66 13.16
C PRO A 256 -17.96 -21.11 13.18
N ARG A 257 -18.59 -21.99 13.96
CA ARG A 257 -18.16 -23.37 14.14
C ARG A 257 -18.28 -24.26 12.90
N ASN A 258 -18.82 -23.75 11.82
CA ASN A 258 -18.96 -24.43 10.53
C ASN A 258 -18.17 -23.76 9.41
N SER A 259 -17.08 -23.08 9.76
CA SER A 259 -16.21 -22.43 8.78
C SER A 259 -15.45 -23.48 7.97
N GLU A 260 -15.58 -23.45 6.65
CA GLU A 260 -14.85 -24.36 5.75
C GLU A 260 -13.69 -23.70 5.02
N ARG A 261 -13.68 -22.36 5.01
CA ARG A 261 -12.58 -21.54 4.48
C ARG A 261 -12.45 -20.25 5.29
N VAL A 262 -11.20 -19.86 5.57
CA VAL A 262 -10.87 -18.67 6.33
C VAL A 262 -9.73 -17.94 5.63
N VAL A 263 -9.92 -16.65 5.34
CA VAL A 263 -8.89 -15.78 4.73
C VAL A 263 -8.78 -14.51 5.55
N ALA A 264 -7.58 -14.16 5.97
CA ALA A 264 -7.31 -12.86 6.60
C ALA A 264 -6.85 -11.85 5.54
N GLU A 265 -7.31 -10.61 5.67
CA GLU A 265 -6.80 -9.44 4.96
C GLU A 265 -6.11 -8.51 5.94
N VAL A 266 -4.90 -8.10 5.63
CA VAL A 266 -4.11 -7.17 6.44
C VAL A 266 -3.75 -5.96 5.57
N TYR A 267 -4.25 -4.78 5.92
CA TYR A 267 -3.77 -3.55 5.34
C TYR A 267 -2.45 -3.18 6.03
N ALA A 268 -1.33 -3.47 5.39
CA ALA A 268 -0.01 -3.19 5.94
C ALA A 268 0.60 -1.96 5.25
N THR A 269 0.71 -0.86 5.99
CA THR A 269 1.34 0.38 5.51
C THR A 269 2.34 0.89 6.52
N GLY A 270 3.58 1.12 6.05
CA GLY A 270 4.58 1.88 6.79
C GLY A 270 4.30 3.37 6.61
N SER A 271 4.01 4.08 7.69
CA SER A 271 3.71 5.51 7.68
C SER A 271 3.91 6.10 9.07
N GLY A 272 4.26 7.38 9.14
CA GLY A 272 4.13 8.18 10.35
C GLY A 272 5.02 7.87 11.53
N GLY A 273 6.05 7.09 11.40
CA GLY A 273 6.96 6.82 12.50
C GLY A 273 8.39 6.61 12.03
N GLY A 274 9.26 7.60 12.26
CA GLY A 274 10.66 7.51 11.89
C GLY A 274 10.85 7.33 10.39
N CYS A 275 11.58 6.28 10.01
CA CYS A 275 11.89 5.97 8.61
C CYS A 275 11.00 4.89 8.00
N GLU A 276 9.95 4.43 8.68
CA GLU A 276 9.11 3.34 8.19
C GLU A 276 8.24 3.74 6.98
N GLU A 277 8.08 5.03 6.72
CA GLU A 277 7.51 5.53 5.47
C GLU A 277 8.40 5.20 4.26
N TYR A 278 9.71 5.21 4.45
CA TYR A 278 10.74 4.91 3.45
C TYR A 278 11.56 3.68 3.83
N TRP A 279 10.91 2.67 4.42
CA TRP A 279 11.58 1.48 4.95
C TRP A 279 12.54 0.81 3.96
N TYR A 280 12.27 0.91 2.67
CA TYR A 280 13.09 0.35 1.59
C TYR A 280 14.44 1.07 1.37
N LEU A 281 14.64 2.25 2.00
CA LEU A 281 15.90 3.01 2.00
C LEU A 281 16.68 2.87 3.32
N THR A 282 16.15 2.17 4.34
CA THR A 282 16.81 2.09 5.64
C THR A 282 18.12 1.33 5.60
N VAL A 283 19.09 1.76 6.40
CA VAL A 283 20.42 1.14 6.50
C VAL A 283 20.77 0.78 7.95
N PRO A 284 21.60 -0.29 8.19
CA PRO A 284 22.08 -0.60 9.52
C PRO A 284 23.24 0.31 9.93
N ASP A 285 23.55 0.38 11.23
CA ASP A 285 24.80 0.97 11.70
C ASP A 285 25.99 0.07 11.28
N PRO A 286 27.15 0.66 10.96
CA PRO A 286 27.54 2.07 11.07
C PRO A 286 27.35 2.90 9.78
N ALA A 287 26.60 2.43 8.77
CA ALA A 287 26.44 3.13 7.49
C ALA A 287 25.97 4.59 7.68
N PRO A 288 26.57 5.60 7.04
CA PRO A 288 26.27 7.01 7.27
C PRO A 288 25.06 7.49 6.44
N TYR A 289 23.86 7.09 6.84
CA TYR A 289 22.61 7.45 6.19
C TYR A 289 21.57 7.90 7.23
N SER A 290 20.65 8.78 6.86
CA SER A 290 19.70 9.40 7.79
C SER A 290 18.67 8.40 8.34
N CYS A 291 18.22 7.46 7.51
CA CYS A 291 17.23 6.45 7.87
C CYS A 291 17.87 5.14 8.32
N LYS A 292 17.64 4.77 9.58
CA LYS A 292 18.28 3.62 10.22
C LYS A 292 17.30 2.49 10.53
N ALA A 293 17.76 1.25 10.28
CA ALA A 293 17.16 0.03 10.80
C ALA A 293 18.25 -1.02 11.02
N ASP A 294 18.27 -1.70 12.18
CA ASP A 294 19.34 -2.61 12.63
C ASP A 294 19.69 -3.72 11.61
N LYS A 295 18.72 -4.16 10.83
CA LYS A 295 18.82 -5.21 9.82
C LYS A 295 18.70 -4.70 8.37
N GLY A 296 18.66 -3.37 8.17
CA GLY A 296 18.47 -2.76 6.86
C GLY A 296 17.02 -2.81 6.36
N PRO A 297 16.80 -2.76 5.03
CA PRO A 297 15.50 -2.46 4.44
C PRO A 297 14.54 -3.64 4.32
N TYR A 298 14.91 -4.87 4.70
CA TYR A 298 13.99 -5.99 4.59
C TYR A 298 12.80 -5.87 5.54
N ARG A 299 11.59 -5.99 5.02
CA ARG A 299 10.34 -6.05 5.80
C ARG A 299 9.53 -7.27 5.36
N GLU A 300 8.93 -7.96 6.33
CA GLU A 300 8.00 -9.09 6.11
C GLU A 300 6.83 -8.95 7.07
N VAL A 301 5.61 -8.97 6.54
CA VAL A 301 4.39 -8.96 7.36
C VAL A 301 4.04 -10.40 7.72
N GLN A 302 4.05 -10.70 9.01
CA GLN A 302 3.72 -12.02 9.56
C GLN A 302 2.35 -11.98 10.25
N ILE A 303 1.54 -13.02 10.03
CA ILE A 303 0.34 -13.29 10.83
C ILE A 303 0.53 -14.59 11.61
N LYS A 304 0.13 -14.57 12.90
CA LYS A 304 0.20 -15.73 13.80
C LYS A 304 -1.18 -16.05 14.35
N VAL A 305 -1.46 -17.32 14.52
CA VAL A 305 -2.65 -17.86 15.21
C VAL A 305 -2.17 -18.57 16.47
N ASP A 306 -2.60 -18.11 17.65
CA ASP A 306 -2.17 -18.62 18.96
C ASP A 306 -0.65 -18.73 19.12
N GLY A 307 0.06 -17.72 18.60
CA GLY A 307 1.52 -17.65 18.62
C GLY A 307 2.22 -18.47 17.54
N GLN A 308 1.50 -19.31 16.77
CA GLN A 308 2.07 -20.10 15.68
C GLN A 308 2.04 -19.34 14.37
N LEU A 309 3.16 -19.29 13.63
CA LEU A 309 3.26 -18.62 12.34
C LEU A 309 2.27 -19.23 11.33
N ALA A 310 1.33 -18.41 10.85
CA ALA A 310 0.25 -18.83 9.97
C ALA A 310 0.36 -18.24 8.55
N GLY A 311 1.08 -17.13 8.39
CA GLY A 311 1.27 -16.49 7.09
C GLY A 311 2.47 -15.54 7.11
N ILE A 312 3.09 -15.39 5.95
CA ILE A 312 4.19 -14.46 5.66
C ILE A 312 3.88 -13.73 4.37
N ALA A 313 4.30 -12.47 4.19
CA ALA A 313 4.15 -11.73 2.94
C ALA A 313 5.15 -10.58 2.82
N GLU A 314 5.55 -10.26 1.58
CA GLU A 314 6.21 -9.01 1.27
C GLU A 314 5.20 -7.84 1.31
N PRO A 315 5.47 -6.75 2.04
CA PRO A 315 4.68 -5.54 1.90
C PRO A 315 4.97 -4.87 0.55
N PHE A 316 3.95 -4.24 -0.02
CA PHE A 316 4.17 -3.42 -1.21
C PHE A 316 4.99 -2.17 -0.84
N PRO A 317 6.08 -1.83 -1.58
CA PRO A 317 6.87 -0.64 -1.32
C PRO A 317 6.13 0.61 -1.83
N THR A 318 5.13 1.05 -1.10
CA THR A 318 4.31 2.21 -1.47
C THR A 318 5.18 3.45 -1.53
N VAL A 319 5.15 4.15 -2.67
CA VAL A 319 5.64 5.50 -2.79
C VAL A 319 4.45 6.44 -2.73
N TRP A 320 4.43 7.26 -1.71
CA TRP A 320 3.37 8.23 -1.48
C TRP A 320 3.49 9.38 -2.47
N THR A 321 2.40 10.13 -2.69
CA THR A 321 2.38 11.21 -3.69
C THR A 321 3.25 12.43 -3.34
N GLY A 322 3.76 12.50 -2.11
CA GLY A 322 4.79 13.44 -1.67
C GLY A 322 6.14 12.76 -1.39
N GLY A 323 6.21 11.43 -1.61
CA GLY A 323 7.35 10.61 -1.25
C GLY A 323 8.53 10.72 -2.23
N TRP A 324 9.70 10.30 -1.75
CA TRP A 324 10.98 10.29 -2.42
C TRP A 324 11.34 11.59 -3.16
N SER A 325 11.42 12.67 -2.37
CA SER A 325 12.15 13.90 -2.66
C SER A 325 11.63 14.81 -3.78
N ASN A 326 10.81 14.38 -4.72
CA ASN A 326 10.43 15.20 -5.85
C ASN A 326 8.91 15.19 -6.10
N PRO A 327 8.15 16.16 -5.57
CA PRO A 327 6.69 16.20 -5.71
C PRO A 327 6.20 16.33 -7.15
N PHE A 328 7.03 16.88 -8.06
CA PHE A 328 6.68 17.07 -9.47
C PHE A 328 6.52 15.73 -10.24
N LEU A 329 6.93 14.61 -9.64
CA LEU A 329 6.65 13.27 -10.16
C LEU A 329 5.19 12.84 -9.96
N TRP A 330 4.50 13.34 -8.91
CA TRP A 330 3.28 12.71 -8.41
C TRP A 330 2.01 13.54 -8.59
N TYR A 331 2.11 14.79 -9.07
CA TYR A 331 1.00 15.71 -9.09
C TYR A 331 -0.18 15.25 -9.95
N VAL A 332 0.07 14.58 -11.08
CA VAL A 332 -1.00 14.15 -12.01
C VAL A 332 -1.13 12.62 -12.06
N ILE A 333 -0.03 11.89 -12.07
CA ILE A 333 -0.06 10.42 -12.02
C ILE A 333 0.57 9.98 -10.69
N PRO A 334 -0.22 9.43 -9.73
CA PRO A 334 0.31 8.87 -8.50
C PRO A 334 1.08 7.58 -8.77
N GLY A 335 1.93 7.17 -7.83
CA GLY A 335 2.59 5.87 -7.90
C GLY A 335 1.59 4.70 -7.87
N PRO A 336 1.97 3.52 -8.38
CA PRO A 336 1.12 2.34 -8.33
C PRO A 336 0.55 2.08 -6.93
N ARG A 337 -0.74 1.77 -6.84
CA ARG A 337 -1.51 1.53 -5.61
C ARG A 337 -1.67 2.72 -4.67
N ALA A 338 -1.08 3.90 -4.89
CA ALA A 338 -1.17 5.01 -3.93
C ALA A 338 -2.62 5.44 -3.62
N PHE A 339 -3.52 5.40 -4.61
CA PHE A 339 -4.94 5.77 -4.42
C PHE A 339 -5.84 4.59 -4.04
N ASP A 340 -5.44 3.34 -4.25
CA ASP A 340 -6.15 2.14 -3.79
C ASP A 340 -5.14 1.14 -3.22
N ILE A 341 -4.80 1.34 -1.95
CA ILE A 341 -3.88 0.48 -1.20
C ILE A 341 -4.55 -0.87 -1.00
N LYS A 342 -3.92 -1.92 -1.50
CA LYS A 342 -4.44 -3.28 -1.45
C LYS A 342 -4.08 -3.96 -0.13
N PRO A 343 -5.00 -4.70 0.51
CA PRO A 343 -4.64 -5.56 1.64
C PRO A 343 -3.79 -6.75 1.17
N ILE A 344 -2.96 -7.24 2.06
CA ILE A 344 -2.29 -8.53 1.93
C ILE A 344 -3.28 -9.62 2.31
N GLU A 345 -3.41 -10.67 1.50
CA GLU A 345 -4.26 -11.80 1.79
C GLU A 345 -3.44 -12.98 2.34
N TYR A 346 -3.99 -13.64 3.38
CA TYR A 346 -3.45 -14.86 3.96
C TYR A 346 -4.55 -15.93 3.98
N ASP A 347 -4.36 -17.04 3.26
CA ASP A 347 -5.29 -18.17 3.34
C ASP A 347 -5.02 -18.97 4.63
N LEU A 348 -5.84 -18.73 5.65
CA LEU A 348 -5.79 -19.38 6.96
C LEU A 348 -6.64 -20.67 7.00
N THR A 349 -7.14 -21.16 5.87
CA THR A 349 -7.97 -22.38 5.83
C THR A 349 -7.29 -23.61 6.44
N PRO A 350 -5.95 -23.78 6.38
CA PRO A 350 -5.29 -24.85 7.15
C PRO A 350 -5.58 -24.83 8.66
N TYR A 351 -5.88 -23.66 9.22
CA TYR A 351 -6.21 -23.45 10.62
C TYR A 351 -7.71 -23.57 10.92
N ALA A 352 -8.58 -23.69 9.92
CA ALA A 352 -10.02 -23.66 10.12
C ALA A 352 -10.50 -24.70 11.15
N GLY A 353 -9.96 -25.93 11.09
CA GLY A 353 -10.30 -26.97 12.08
C GLY A 353 -9.87 -26.67 13.52
N LEU A 354 -8.90 -25.79 13.74
CA LEU A 354 -8.52 -25.25 15.04
C LEU A 354 -9.48 -24.11 15.45
N LEU A 355 -9.74 -23.19 14.52
CA LEU A 355 -10.54 -21.98 14.76
C LEU A 355 -12.03 -22.28 15.02
N ASP A 356 -12.55 -23.44 14.59
CA ASP A 356 -13.96 -23.82 14.66
C ASP A 356 -14.39 -24.40 16.02
N ASP A 357 -13.53 -24.42 17.03
CA ASP A 357 -13.83 -24.95 18.36
C ASP A 357 -14.82 -24.08 19.16
N GLY A 358 -15.11 -22.86 18.66
CA GLY A 358 -16.03 -21.90 19.26
C GLY A 358 -15.42 -21.06 20.38
N ARG A 359 -14.11 -21.07 20.52
CA ARG A 359 -13.35 -20.24 21.47
C ARG A 359 -12.70 -19.06 20.76
N PRO A 360 -12.35 -17.98 21.47
CA PRO A 360 -11.51 -16.94 20.93
C PRO A 360 -10.06 -17.42 20.74
N HIS A 361 -9.48 -17.16 19.56
CA HIS A 361 -8.10 -17.45 19.22
C HIS A 361 -7.31 -16.16 19.05
N ARG A 362 -6.08 -16.12 19.55
CA ARG A 362 -5.22 -14.94 19.42
C ARG A 362 -4.71 -14.83 17.98
N ILE A 363 -4.91 -13.65 17.38
CA ILE A 363 -4.35 -13.29 16.08
C ILE A 363 -3.38 -12.14 16.29
N ASP A 364 -2.11 -12.36 15.98
CA ASP A 364 -1.07 -11.34 16.06
C ASP A 364 -0.53 -11.04 14.66
N VAL A 365 -0.39 -9.76 14.33
CA VAL A 365 0.31 -9.30 13.13
C VAL A 365 1.57 -8.55 13.56
N SER A 366 2.67 -8.85 12.91
CA SER A 366 3.95 -8.17 13.15
C SER A 366 4.69 -7.93 11.84
N VAL A 367 5.52 -6.88 11.82
CA VAL A 367 6.39 -6.58 10.69
C VAL A 367 7.84 -6.82 11.09
N VAL A 368 8.46 -7.80 10.44
CA VAL A 368 9.88 -8.11 10.64
C VAL A 368 10.74 -6.99 10.08
N GLY A 369 11.83 -6.65 10.77
CA GLY A 369 12.80 -5.65 10.34
C GLY A 369 12.51 -4.24 10.86
N VAL A 370 11.35 -4.00 11.48
CA VAL A 370 11.06 -2.72 12.16
C VAL A 370 11.98 -2.60 13.38
N PRO A 371 12.71 -1.48 13.56
CA PRO A 371 13.58 -1.28 14.71
C PRO A 371 12.83 -1.32 16.04
N ALA A 372 13.47 -1.84 17.07
CA ALA A 372 12.88 -1.92 18.41
C ALA A 372 12.47 -0.51 18.92
N GLY A 373 11.25 -0.41 19.40
CA GLY A 373 10.69 0.85 19.90
C GLY A 373 10.21 1.82 18.83
N GLN A 374 10.37 1.50 17.53
CA GLN A 374 9.72 2.26 16.47
C GLN A 374 8.30 1.77 16.27
N THR A 375 7.40 2.71 16.06
CA THR A 375 6.04 2.52 15.57
C THR A 375 5.98 3.03 14.13
N GLY A 376 4.87 2.89 13.44
CA GLY A 376 4.74 3.46 12.10
C GLY A 376 4.20 2.45 11.09
N TRP A 377 3.83 1.25 11.55
CA TRP A 377 3.08 0.31 10.74
C TRP A 377 1.65 0.20 11.26
N SER A 378 0.70 0.44 10.37
CA SER A 378 -0.71 0.15 10.59
C SER A 378 -1.04 -1.20 9.94
N THR A 379 -1.60 -2.12 10.73
CA THR A 379 -1.84 -3.51 10.31
C THR A 379 -3.21 -4.03 10.74
N PRO A 380 -4.33 -3.31 10.47
CA PRO A 380 -5.67 -3.80 10.79
C PRO A 380 -6.00 -5.08 10.02
N VAL A 381 -6.82 -5.92 10.63
CA VAL A 381 -7.14 -7.26 10.14
C VAL A 381 -8.65 -7.40 9.92
N ASN A 382 -9.03 -7.78 8.71
CA ASN A 382 -10.35 -8.33 8.42
C ASN A 382 -10.24 -9.84 8.23
N VAL A 383 -11.26 -10.60 8.60
CA VAL A 383 -11.30 -12.04 8.37
C VAL A 383 -12.56 -12.42 7.60
N LEU A 384 -12.34 -13.01 6.44
CA LEU A 384 -13.36 -13.47 5.51
C LEU A 384 -13.60 -14.95 5.74
N VAL A 385 -14.86 -15.34 5.97
CA VAL A 385 -15.22 -16.72 6.33
C VAL A 385 -16.31 -17.25 5.40
N TRP A 386 -16.10 -18.47 4.88
CA TRP A 386 -17.10 -19.25 4.16
C TRP A 386 -17.53 -20.42 5.03
N GLN A 387 -18.83 -20.67 5.07
CA GLN A 387 -19.45 -21.62 5.98
C GLN A 387 -20.07 -22.82 5.22
N ASP A 388 -19.95 -24.01 5.80
CA ASP A 388 -20.75 -25.15 5.36
C ASP A 388 -22.22 -24.97 5.76
N ALA A 389 -23.05 -24.56 4.81
CA ALA A 389 -24.48 -24.29 5.05
C ALA A 389 -25.30 -25.53 5.48
N LYS A 390 -24.74 -26.74 5.34
CA LYS A 390 -25.44 -28.00 5.68
C LYS A 390 -25.00 -28.58 7.04
N ARG A 391 -24.04 -27.94 7.70
CA ARG A 391 -23.57 -28.34 9.04
C ARG A 391 -23.61 -27.16 10.01
N ALA A 392 -24.01 -27.41 11.23
CA ALA A 392 -23.87 -26.46 12.32
C ALA A 392 -22.45 -26.42 12.89
N HIS A 393 -21.68 -27.47 12.65
CA HIS A 393 -20.31 -27.63 13.12
C HIS A 393 -19.53 -28.51 12.17
N VAL A 394 -18.34 -28.09 11.80
CA VAL A 394 -17.32 -28.90 11.13
C VAL A 394 -16.20 -29.24 12.11
N THR A 395 -15.43 -30.25 11.80
CA THR A 395 -14.24 -30.65 12.58
C THR A 395 -13.05 -30.70 11.65
N GLY A 396 -11.86 -30.54 12.19
CA GLY A 396 -10.66 -30.58 11.37
C GLY A 396 -9.42 -30.54 12.24
N ALA A 397 -8.26 -30.46 11.60
CA ALA A 397 -7.00 -30.29 12.29
C ALA A 397 -5.98 -29.57 11.40
N LEU A 398 -5.16 -28.76 12.03
CA LEU A 398 -3.89 -28.31 11.48
C LEU A 398 -2.91 -29.50 11.54
N THR A 399 -2.26 -29.80 10.43
CA THR A 399 -1.40 -31.01 10.32
C THR A 399 0.06 -30.70 10.07
N GLU A 400 0.35 -29.51 9.49
CA GLU A 400 1.71 -29.08 9.19
C GLU A 400 1.84 -27.58 9.37
N VAL A 401 2.89 -27.15 10.06
CA VAL A 401 3.47 -25.82 9.99
C VAL A 401 4.97 -25.99 9.87
N ARG A 402 5.51 -25.63 8.73
CA ARG A 402 6.94 -25.69 8.48
C ARG A 402 7.42 -24.36 7.92
N ALA A 403 8.11 -23.60 8.76
CA ALA A 403 8.85 -22.42 8.39
C ALA A 403 10.29 -22.81 8.00
N GLY A 404 10.81 -22.24 6.93
CA GLY A 404 12.25 -22.25 6.64
C GLY A 404 12.97 -21.22 7.50
N ASP A 405 14.28 -21.08 7.27
CA ASP A 405 15.05 -20.02 7.91
C ASP A 405 14.72 -18.67 7.26
N LEU A 406 14.52 -17.68 8.10
CA LEU A 406 14.37 -16.28 7.66
C LEU A 406 15.75 -15.74 7.28
N THR A 407 15.92 -15.34 6.04
CA THR A 407 17.08 -14.58 5.57
C THR A 407 16.76 -13.09 5.66
N ASN A 408 17.61 -12.33 6.34
CA ASN A 408 17.62 -10.88 6.38
C ASN A 408 19.07 -10.45 6.61
N SER A 409 19.79 -10.23 5.52
CA SER A 409 21.23 -9.96 5.51
C SER A 409 21.53 -8.73 4.67
N SER A 410 22.18 -7.76 5.28
CA SER A 410 22.66 -6.54 4.64
C SER A 410 24.17 -6.45 4.75
N THR A 411 24.84 -6.16 3.64
CA THR A 411 26.30 -5.96 3.56
C THR A 411 26.57 -4.51 3.20
N TYR A 412 27.15 -3.77 4.14
CA TYR A 412 27.56 -2.39 3.93
C TYR A 412 29.02 -2.33 3.46
N THR A 413 29.26 -1.58 2.41
CA THR A 413 30.60 -1.31 1.85
C THR A 413 30.84 0.20 1.85
N PRO A 414 31.77 0.70 2.71
CA PRO A 414 32.11 2.12 2.74
C PRO A 414 32.97 2.53 1.54
N GLY A 415 32.79 3.76 1.07
CA GLY A 415 33.58 4.30 -0.06
C GLY A 415 33.34 5.79 -0.26
N SER A 416 33.77 6.33 -1.41
CA SER A 416 33.37 7.68 -1.86
C SER A 416 31.88 7.69 -2.26
N GLU A 417 31.38 6.57 -2.70
CA GLU A 417 29.98 6.19 -2.82
C GLU A 417 29.76 5.05 -1.84
N GLU A 418 28.84 5.25 -0.91
CA GLU A 418 28.44 4.27 0.08
C GLU A 418 27.51 3.24 -0.57
N ARG A 419 27.61 1.97 -0.17
CA ARG A 419 26.81 0.91 -0.75
C ARG A 419 26.25 -0.04 0.30
N LEU A 420 24.98 -0.38 0.18
CA LEU A 420 24.32 -1.44 0.94
C LEU A 420 23.68 -2.44 -0.01
N ASP A 421 24.14 -3.69 0.04
CA ASP A 421 23.48 -4.81 -0.63
C ASP A 421 22.68 -5.62 0.39
N THR A 422 21.38 -5.83 0.12
CA THR A 422 20.49 -6.59 0.99
C THR A 422 19.91 -7.78 0.26
N VAL A 423 19.88 -8.93 0.95
CA VAL A 423 19.19 -10.15 0.52
C VAL A 423 18.24 -10.58 1.64
N GLY A 424 16.97 -10.72 1.29
CA GLY A 424 15.94 -11.20 2.20
C GLY A 424 15.16 -12.37 1.62
N GLY A 425 14.50 -13.12 2.48
CA GLY A 425 13.60 -14.17 2.03
C GLY A 425 13.18 -15.13 3.14
N HIS A 426 12.03 -15.75 2.95
CA HIS A 426 11.45 -16.69 3.89
C HIS A 426 10.57 -17.71 3.17
N ARG A 427 10.33 -18.85 3.76
CA ARG A 427 9.42 -19.88 3.25
C ARG A 427 8.53 -20.39 4.36
N LEU A 428 7.25 -20.57 4.02
CA LEU A 428 6.28 -21.13 4.93
C LEU A 428 5.42 -22.17 4.20
N THR A 429 5.18 -23.32 4.83
CA THR A 429 4.16 -24.27 4.43
C THR A 429 3.23 -24.49 5.60
N THR A 430 1.93 -24.35 5.37
CA THR A 430 0.89 -24.73 6.31
C THR A 430 -0.06 -25.73 5.65
N ALA A 431 -0.52 -26.74 6.37
CA ALA A 431 -1.49 -27.70 5.88
C ALA A 431 -2.47 -28.12 6.97
N GLY A 432 -3.70 -28.36 6.59
CA GLY A 432 -4.76 -28.79 7.48
C GLY A 432 -5.94 -29.37 6.71
N TYR A 433 -6.93 -29.86 7.42
CA TYR A 433 -8.18 -30.33 6.82
C TYR A 433 -9.40 -29.95 7.64
N VAL A 434 -10.54 -29.91 6.96
CA VAL A 434 -11.86 -29.83 7.57
C VAL A 434 -12.78 -30.93 7.04
N ASP A 435 -13.60 -31.52 7.93
CA ASP A 435 -14.61 -32.51 7.62
C ASP A 435 -15.94 -31.83 7.40
N THR A 436 -16.26 -31.54 6.14
CA THR A 436 -17.45 -30.81 5.70
C THR A 436 -18.62 -31.74 5.34
N SER A 437 -19.80 -31.19 5.04
CA SER A 437 -20.94 -31.96 4.54
C SER A 437 -20.68 -32.63 3.19
N HIS A 438 -19.69 -32.16 2.44
CA HIS A 438 -19.30 -32.69 1.15
C HIS A 438 -18.00 -33.55 1.21
N GLY A 439 -17.52 -33.85 2.42
CA GLY A 439 -16.40 -34.73 2.71
C GLY A 439 -15.21 -33.98 3.31
N ARG A 440 -14.11 -34.71 3.51
CA ARG A 440 -12.86 -34.11 3.99
C ARG A 440 -12.24 -33.28 2.88
N VAL A 441 -11.85 -32.04 3.24
CA VAL A 441 -11.15 -31.10 2.36
C VAL A 441 -9.82 -30.76 3.00
N TRP A 442 -8.73 -31.06 2.29
CA TRP A 442 -7.37 -30.69 2.65
C TRP A 442 -7.00 -29.36 2.01
N THR A 443 -6.40 -28.48 2.75
CA THR A 443 -5.83 -27.25 2.23
C THR A 443 -4.35 -27.16 2.60
N THR A 444 -3.51 -26.93 1.60
CA THR A 444 -2.08 -26.67 1.78
C THR A 444 -1.74 -25.31 1.18
N VAL A 445 -1.11 -24.48 1.97
CA VAL A 445 -0.59 -23.17 1.53
C VAL A 445 0.93 -23.21 1.59
N ARG A 446 1.58 -22.86 0.48
CA ARG A 446 3.03 -22.68 0.41
C ARG A 446 3.30 -21.26 -0.05
N ARG A 447 4.14 -20.55 0.68
CA ARG A 447 4.56 -19.19 0.32
C ARG A 447 6.07 -19.06 0.40
N THR A 448 6.66 -18.41 -0.59
CA THR A 448 8.09 -18.15 -0.68
C THR A 448 8.28 -16.67 -0.99
N LEU A 449 9.08 -16.01 -0.17
CA LEU A 449 9.44 -14.61 -0.32
C LEU A 449 10.90 -14.50 -0.72
N ALA A 450 11.23 -13.52 -1.55
CA ALA A 450 12.60 -13.16 -1.88
C ALA A 450 12.72 -11.66 -2.13
N ASN A 451 13.74 -11.05 -1.56
CA ASN A 451 14.09 -9.65 -1.76
C ASN A 451 15.55 -9.51 -2.12
N THR A 452 15.84 -8.65 -3.07
CA THR A 452 17.20 -8.16 -3.36
C THR A 452 17.14 -6.64 -3.47
N SER A 453 18.09 -5.95 -2.84
CA SER A 453 18.20 -4.50 -2.88
C SER A 453 19.66 -4.10 -2.96
N ALA A 454 19.95 -3.13 -3.83
CA ALA A 454 21.23 -2.43 -3.90
C ALA A 454 20.95 -0.94 -3.73
N HIS A 455 21.44 -0.37 -2.63
CA HIS A 455 21.28 1.03 -2.27
C HIS A 455 22.67 1.71 -2.27
N HIS A 456 22.79 2.81 -2.99
CA HIS A 456 24.01 3.59 -3.14
C HIS A 456 23.73 5.04 -2.77
N TRP A 457 24.66 5.68 -2.05
CA TRP A 457 24.52 7.12 -1.74
C TRP A 457 25.90 7.75 -1.55
N THR A 458 25.96 9.07 -1.74
CA THR A 458 27.18 9.86 -1.47
C THR A 458 27.13 10.53 -0.12
N ASP A 459 28.27 11.11 0.35
CA ASP A 459 28.33 11.91 1.57
C ASP A 459 27.29 13.04 1.55
N GLY A 460 26.50 13.11 2.62
CA GLY A 460 25.40 14.06 2.76
C GLY A 460 24.14 13.70 1.95
N GLU A 461 24.06 12.47 1.39
CA GLU A 461 22.89 11.97 0.64
C GLU A 461 22.54 12.82 -0.58
N ASN A 462 23.52 13.54 -1.15
CA ASN A 462 23.33 14.35 -2.35
C ASN A 462 23.14 13.52 -3.63
N THR A 463 23.55 12.26 -3.61
CA THR A 463 23.12 11.23 -4.56
C THR A 463 22.56 10.07 -3.75
N ASP A 464 21.38 9.61 -4.10
CA ASP A 464 20.70 8.51 -3.46
C ASP A 464 20.05 7.63 -4.54
N ALA A 465 20.49 6.39 -4.68
CA ALA A 465 20.09 5.48 -5.73
C ALA A 465 19.70 4.11 -5.17
N LEU A 466 18.50 3.65 -5.49
CA LEU A 466 17.99 2.36 -5.08
C LEU A 466 17.62 1.51 -6.29
N LYS A 467 18.05 0.25 -6.28
CA LYS A 467 17.52 -0.78 -7.16
C LYS A 467 17.08 -1.99 -6.34
N ALA A 468 15.78 -2.23 -6.29
CA ALA A 468 15.23 -3.28 -5.44
C ALA A 468 14.16 -4.10 -6.16
N THR A 469 14.06 -5.38 -5.77
CA THR A 469 13.06 -6.32 -6.24
C THR A 469 12.54 -7.16 -5.07
N TRP A 470 11.23 -7.28 -4.97
CA TRP A 470 10.52 -8.14 -4.03
C TRP A 470 9.70 -9.16 -4.80
N THR A 471 9.76 -10.41 -4.39
CA THR A 471 9.03 -11.51 -5.01
C THR A 471 8.23 -12.27 -3.95
N ASP A 472 6.96 -12.49 -4.20
CA ASP A 472 6.04 -13.20 -3.32
C ASP A 472 5.29 -14.27 -4.11
N ASP A 473 5.69 -15.52 -3.92
CA ASP A 473 5.15 -16.70 -4.57
C ASP A 473 4.24 -17.47 -3.61
N GLU A 474 2.95 -17.60 -3.96
CA GLU A 474 1.98 -18.37 -3.19
C GLU A 474 1.38 -19.51 -4.02
N THR A 475 1.27 -20.69 -3.43
CA THR A 475 0.50 -21.82 -3.97
C THR A 475 -0.48 -22.32 -2.92
N VAL A 476 -1.78 -22.21 -3.22
CA VAL A 476 -2.85 -22.81 -2.43
C VAL A 476 -3.35 -24.05 -3.18
N THR A 477 -3.29 -25.21 -2.51
CA THR A 477 -3.81 -26.49 -3.03
C THR A 477 -4.98 -26.94 -2.18
N VAL A 478 -6.11 -27.20 -2.82
CA VAL A 478 -7.33 -27.71 -2.18
C VAL A 478 -7.64 -29.08 -2.77
N ASP A 479 -7.65 -30.13 -1.91
CA ASP A 479 -7.92 -31.50 -2.27
C ASP A 479 -9.08 -32.06 -1.41
N GLY A 480 -10.08 -32.65 -2.07
CA GLY A 480 -11.30 -33.12 -1.43
C GLY A 480 -12.09 -34.06 -2.36
N ARG A 481 -13.43 -34.07 -2.21
CA ARG A 481 -14.29 -34.81 -3.13
C ARG A 481 -14.43 -34.11 -4.47
N GLY A 482 -13.46 -34.30 -5.35
CA GLY A 482 -13.49 -33.71 -6.69
C GLY A 482 -12.08 -33.52 -7.23
N PRO A 483 -11.96 -32.91 -8.42
CA PRO A 483 -10.65 -32.59 -8.97
C PRO A 483 -9.89 -31.59 -8.08
N VAL A 484 -8.61 -31.89 -7.82
CA VAL A 484 -7.73 -31.01 -7.05
C VAL A 484 -7.70 -29.61 -7.65
N GLY A 485 -7.97 -28.62 -6.81
CA GLY A 485 -7.84 -27.21 -7.12
C GLY A 485 -6.46 -26.71 -6.74
N VAL A 486 -5.83 -25.94 -7.62
CA VAL A 486 -4.58 -25.27 -7.31
C VAL A 486 -4.65 -23.83 -7.81
N ARG A 487 -4.38 -22.88 -6.89
CA ARG A 487 -4.17 -21.47 -7.22
C ARG A 487 -2.69 -21.15 -7.00
N ARG A 488 -2.06 -20.60 -8.04
CA ARG A 488 -0.69 -20.06 -7.97
C ARG A 488 -0.76 -18.57 -8.18
N THR A 489 -0.10 -17.84 -7.31
CA THR A 489 0.06 -16.39 -7.40
C THR A 489 1.55 -16.08 -7.34
N HIS A 490 2.04 -15.38 -8.35
CA HIS A 490 3.39 -14.82 -8.38
C HIS A 490 3.27 -13.30 -8.43
N ARG A 491 3.90 -12.61 -7.49
CA ARG A 491 3.95 -11.15 -7.45
C ARG A 491 5.40 -10.71 -7.51
N THR A 492 5.66 -9.65 -8.25
CA THR A 492 6.97 -8.99 -8.28
C THR A 492 6.77 -7.50 -8.18
N TYR A 493 7.40 -6.89 -7.20
CA TYR A 493 7.48 -5.45 -7.04
C TYR A 493 8.90 -5.00 -7.38
N THR A 494 9.04 -3.89 -8.10
CA THR A 494 10.34 -3.37 -8.48
C THR A 494 10.40 -1.87 -8.22
N MET A 495 11.57 -1.41 -7.80
CA MET A 495 11.90 -0.01 -7.64
C MET A 495 13.32 0.20 -8.18
N ASP A 496 13.45 1.16 -9.11
CA ASP A 496 14.74 1.56 -9.66
C ASP A 496 14.73 3.08 -9.80
N GLY A 497 15.49 3.78 -8.97
CA GLY A 497 15.44 5.22 -8.92
C GLY A 497 16.72 5.85 -8.39
N THR A 498 16.95 7.09 -8.83
CA THR A 498 18.07 7.91 -8.39
C THR A 498 17.61 9.34 -8.17
N THR A 499 17.94 9.90 -7.01
CA THR A 499 17.80 11.32 -6.70
C THR A 499 19.20 11.93 -6.59
N THR A 500 19.41 13.10 -7.22
CA THR A 500 20.64 13.87 -7.12
C THR A 500 20.33 15.31 -6.78
N LEU A 501 21.09 15.88 -5.83
CA LEU A 501 21.10 17.29 -5.50
C LEU A 501 22.44 17.89 -5.91
N ALA A 502 22.43 18.75 -6.92
CA ALA A 502 23.63 19.44 -7.39
C ALA A 502 24.01 20.62 -6.48
N ALA A 503 25.24 21.15 -6.63
CA ALA A 503 25.75 22.24 -5.81
C ALA A 503 24.97 23.56 -5.94
N ASP A 504 24.18 23.73 -6.97
CA ASP A 504 23.28 24.87 -7.23
C ASP A 504 21.85 24.60 -6.73
N ASP A 505 21.67 23.66 -5.80
CA ASP A 505 20.38 23.20 -5.27
C ASP A 505 19.44 22.62 -6.36
N ARG A 506 19.96 22.23 -7.51
CA ARG A 506 19.19 21.55 -8.54
C ARG A 506 18.98 20.09 -8.16
N LEU A 507 17.75 19.74 -7.77
CA LEU A 507 17.35 18.39 -7.44
C LEU A 507 16.72 17.71 -8.65
N ARG A 508 17.20 16.52 -9.00
CA ARG A 508 16.61 15.66 -10.03
C ARG A 508 16.31 14.29 -9.46
N THR A 509 15.13 13.75 -9.78
CA THR A 509 14.77 12.36 -9.49
C THR A 509 14.33 11.67 -10.77
N VAL A 510 14.94 10.51 -11.05
CA VAL A 510 14.52 9.58 -12.10
C VAL A 510 14.08 8.29 -11.41
N LEU A 511 12.90 7.79 -11.73
CA LEU A 511 12.32 6.66 -11.01
C LEU A 511 11.49 5.77 -11.93
N THR A 512 11.60 4.46 -11.74
CA THR A 512 10.70 3.44 -12.32
C THR A 512 10.18 2.54 -11.21
N LEU A 513 8.87 2.36 -11.16
CA LEU A 513 8.18 1.46 -10.23
C LEU A 513 7.42 0.40 -11.01
N GLY A 514 7.38 -0.83 -10.49
CA GLY A 514 6.61 -1.93 -11.10
C GLY A 514 5.79 -2.69 -10.07
N ASP A 515 4.52 -2.93 -10.41
CA ASP A 515 3.61 -3.86 -9.72
C ASP A 515 3.18 -4.93 -10.71
N ARG A 516 3.72 -6.14 -10.57
CA ARG A 516 3.39 -7.27 -11.44
C ARG A 516 2.78 -8.40 -10.65
N ALA A 517 1.74 -9.00 -11.23
CA ALA A 517 1.12 -10.20 -10.65
C ALA A 517 0.69 -11.19 -11.74
N ALA A 518 0.94 -12.45 -11.47
CA ALA A 518 0.46 -13.56 -12.28
C ALA A 518 -0.38 -14.50 -11.39
N VAL A 519 -1.62 -14.73 -11.75
CA VAL A 519 -2.51 -15.67 -11.07
C VAL A 519 -2.93 -16.76 -12.04
N ASP A 520 -2.79 -18.02 -11.64
CA ASP A 520 -3.25 -19.19 -12.40
C ASP A 520 -4.07 -20.09 -11.47
N GLU A 521 -5.29 -20.37 -11.84
CA GLU A 521 -6.14 -21.36 -11.17
C GLU A 521 -6.35 -22.56 -12.07
N THR A 522 -6.18 -23.75 -11.48
CA THR A 522 -6.40 -25.02 -12.18
C THR A 522 -7.34 -25.91 -11.37
N ARG A 523 -8.10 -26.75 -12.04
CA ARG A 523 -8.92 -27.81 -11.43
C ARG A 523 -8.72 -29.10 -12.19
N GLY A 524 -8.27 -30.15 -11.50
CA GLY A 524 -7.90 -31.41 -12.14
C GLY A 524 -6.86 -31.24 -13.25
N GLY A 525 -5.90 -30.36 -13.06
CA GLY A 525 -4.84 -30.06 -14.01
C GLY A 525 -5.25 -29.16 -15.20
N ARG A 526 -6.53 -28.82 -15.33
CA ARG A 526 -6.99 -27.88 -16.37
C ARG A 526 -7.05 -26.46 -15.82
N ARG A 527 -6.50 -25.48 -16.55
CA ARG A 527 -6.61 -24.06 -16.21
C ARG A 527 -8.09 -23.63 -16.27
N THR A 528 -8.60 -23.06 -15.19
CA THR A 528 -9.97 -22.52 -15.07
C THR A 528 -10.00 -21.03 -15.26
N THR A 529 -9.09 -20.33 -14.57
CA THR A 529 -8.95 -18.88 -14.66
C THR A 529 -7.48 -18.50 -14.66
N TRP A 530 -7.17 -17.33 -15.19
CA TRP A 530 -5.84 -16.75 -15.13
C TRP A 530 -5.89 -15.24 -15.28
N SER A 531 -4.92 -14.54 -14.71
CA SER A 531 -4.70 -13.11 -14.93
C SER A 531 -3.22 -12.77 -14.90
N ARG A 532 -2.86 -11.68 -15.60
CA ARG A 532 -1.52 -11.09 -15.63
C ARG A 532 -1.67 -9.58 -15.50
N LEU A 533 -1.17 -9.03 -14.42
CA LEU A 533 -1.03 -7.60 -14.20
C LEU A 533 0.41 -7.20 -14.50
N ASP A 534 0.58 -6.08 -15.20
CA ASP A 534 1.84 -5.37 -15.35
C ASP A 534 1.50 -3.87 -15.29
N ASP A 535 1.74 -3.29 -14.12
CA ASP A 535 1.58 -1.87 -13.86
C ASP A 535 2.96 -1.27 -13.67
N THR A 536 3.35 -0.38 -14.58
CA THR A 536 4.67 0.24 -14.59
C THR A 536 4.52 1.76 -14.66
N TYR A 537 5.10 2.42 -13.67
CA TYR A 537 5.25 3.86 -13.58
C TYR A 537 6.70 4.27 -13.88
N ALA A 538 6.91 5.37 -14.59
CA ALA A 538 8.21 5.98 -14.78
C ALA A 538 8.10 7.50 -14.74
N GLY A 539 9.09 8.15 -14.14
CA GLY A 539 9.14 9.61 -14.03
C GLY A 539 10.56 10.15 -14.01
N ASP A 540 10.70 11.36 -14.54
CA ASP A 540 11.91 12.18 -14.49
C ASP A 540 11.50 13.62 -14.21
N ALA A 541 11.91 14.16 -13.07
CA ALA A 541 11.58 15.52 -12.69
C ALA A 541 12.78 16.22 -12.07
N THR A 542 12.87 17.52 -12.34
CA THR A 542 13.95 18.38 -11.85
C THR A 542 13.38 19.71 -11.38
N TYR A 543 13.87 20.24 -10.26
CA TYR A 543 13.53 21.57 -9.79
C TYR A 543 14.66 22.15 -8.93
N THR A 544 14.72 23.47 -8.77
CA THR A 544 15.62 24.09 -7.80
C THR A 544 14.98 24.05 -6.42
N ALA A 545 15.64 23.37 -5.49
CA ALA A 545 15.20 23.27 -4.11
C ALA A 545 15.43 24.59 -3.35
N ASN A 546 14.80 24.73 -2.16
CA ASN A 546 15.05 25.83 -1.22
C ASN A 546 14.76 27.25 -1.72
N VAL A 547 14.04 27.39 -2.81
CA VAL A 547 13.62 28.68 -3.38
C VAL A 547 12.10 28.79 -3.37
N PRO A 548 11.55 30.02 -3.42
CA PRO A 548 10.13 30.24 -3.65
C PRO A 548 9.64 29.52 -4.91
N ARG A 549 8.34 29.18 -4.93
CA ARG A 549 7.76 28.32 -5.98
C ARG A 549 8.00 28.84 -7.39
N ASP A 550 7.88 30.15 -7.60
CA ASP A 550 8.09 30.86 -8.86
C ASP A 550 9.54 30.88 -9.35
N GLN A 551 10.49 30.45 -8.49
CA GLN A 551 11.92 30.36 -8.80
C GLN A 551 12.38 28.90 -8.93
N ARG A 552 11.49 27.93 -8.79
CA ARG A 552 11.86 26.51 -8.82
C ARG A 552 12.26 25.99 -10.19
N HIS A 553 11.84 26.64 -11.27
CA HIS A 553 12.12 26.23 -12.65
C HIS A 553 11.90 24.72 -12.85
N ALA A 554 10.74 24.24 -12.37
CA ALA A 554 10.45 22.83 -12.30
C ALA A 554 10.04 22.28 -13.67
N VAL A 555 10.65 21.17 -14.05
CA VAL A 555 10.27 20.40 -15.23
C VAL A 555 10.11 18.94 -14.83
N GLY A 556 9.17 18.22 -15.47
CA GLY A 556 8.99 16.81 -15.17
C GLY A 556 8.09 16.12 -16.17
N THR A 557 8.42 14.89 -16.48
CA THR A 557 7.60 13.98 -17.28
C THR A 557 7.31 12.73 -16.49
N THR A 558 6.07 12.25 -16.54
CA THR A 558 5.68 11.00 -15.91
C THR A 558 4.84 10.16 -16.86
N SER A 559 4.90 8.86 -16.68
CA SER A 559 4.07 7.93 -17.44
C SER A 559 3.68 6.75 -16.56
N GLU A 560 2.47 6.25 -16.76
CA GLU A 560 2.01 4.98 -16.20
C GLU A 560 1.43 4.14 -17.33
N ARG A 561 1.80 2.86 -17.36
CA ARG A 561 1.17 1.88 -18.23
C ARG A 561 0.63 0.74 -17.38
N TYR A 562 -0.68 0.60 -17.39
CA TYR A 562 -1.41 -0.46 -16.70
C TYR A 562 -1.92 -1.48 -17.70
N ARG A 563 -1.46 -2.73 -17.60
CA ARG A 563 -1.89 -3.86 -18.43
C ARG A 563 -2.47 -4.95 -17.58
N LEU A 564 -3.69 -5.37 -17.89
CA LEU A 564 -4.34 -6.50 -17.25
C LEU A 564 -4.91 -7.42 -18.32
N TYR A 565 -4.40 -8.64 -18.39
CA TYR A 565 -4.85 -9.67 -19.32
C TYR A 565 -5.31 -10.88 -18.52
N GLY A 566 -6.38 -11.52 -18.95
CA GLY A 566 -6.88 -12.70 -18.24
C GLY A 566 -8.05 -13.39 -18.92
N SER A 567 -8.61 -14.34 -18.21
CA SER A 567 -9.80 -15.07 -18.60
C SER A 567 -11.00 -14.15 -18.84
N ASP A 568 -11.04 -13.01 -18.17
CA ASP A 568 -12.15 -12.06 -18.15
C ASP A 568 -11.99 -10.94 -19.19
N GLY A 569 -10.91 -10.99 -19.99
CA GLY A 569 -10.63 -10.01 -21.02
C GLY A 569 -9.27 -9.35 -20.89
N CYS A 570 -9.13 -8.20 -21.53
CA CYS A 570 -7.91 -7.39 -21.47
C CYS A 570 -8.23 -5.93 -21.16
N TYR A 571 -7.23 -5.23 -20.61
CA TYR A 571 -7.22 -3.80 -20.40
C TYR A 571 -5.76 -3.33 -20.52
N ASP A 572 -5.52 -2.31 -21.34
CA ASP A 572 -4.22 -1.68 -21.52
C ASP A 572 -4.43 -0.16 -21.63
N ARG A 573 -3.88 0.61 -20.70
CA ARG A 573 -3.96 2.07 -20.72
C ARG A 573 -2.60 2.68 -20.47
N VAL A 574 -2.29 3.71 -21.23
CA VAL A 574 -1.07 4.51 -21.09
C VAL A 574 -1.45 5.95 -20.81
N LEU A 575 -0.93 6.47 -19.72
CA LEU A 575 -0.97 7.89 -19.38
C LEU A 575 0.43 8.47 -19.51
N VAL A 576 0.55 9.70 -20.02
CA VAL A 576 1.82 10.45 -20.05
C VAL A 576 1.55 11.89 -19.70
N THR A 577 2.38 12.48 -18.84
CA THR A 577 2.31 13.90 -18.50
C THR A 577 3.64 14.60 -18.80
N ALA A 578 3.56 15.89 -19.04
CA ALA A 578 4.71 16.77 -19.07
C ALA A 578 4.33 18.10 -18.41
N GLN A 579 5.15 18.57 -17.47
CA GLN A 579 4.98 19.80 -16.71
C GLN A 579 3.57 19.96 -16.12
N GLY A 580 3.01 18.87 -15.56
CA GLY A 580 1.69 18.88 -14.96
C GLY A 580 0.50 18.79 -15.94
N VAL A 581 0.77 18.65 -17.23
CA VAL A 581 -0.26 18.53 -18.29
C VAL A 581 -0.31 17.09 -18.79
N LEU A 582 -1.50 16.49 -18.85
CA LEU A 582 -1.72 15.19 -19.46
C LEU A 582 -1.57 15.31 -20.99
N THR A 583 -0.51 14.75 -21.54
CA THR A 583 -0.18 14.81 -22.97
C THR A 583 -0.63 13.57 -23.75
N ARG A 584 -0.87 12.47 -23.04
CA ARG A 584 -1.37 11.21 -23.63
C ARG A 584 -2.27 10.48 -22.64
N ASP A 585 -3.42 10.07 -23.13
CA ASP A 585 -4.32 9.12 -22.51
C ASP A 585 -4.83 8.18 -23.60
N ARG A 586 -4.33 6.96 -23.60
CA ARG A 586 -4.70 5.96 -24.61
C ARG A 586 -5.06 4.66 -23.92
N SER A 587 -6.22 4.11 -24.26
CA SER A 587 -6.66 2.80 -23.85
C SER A 587 -6.80 1.90 -25.07
N ASP A 588 -6.14 0.75 -25.00
CA ASP A 588 -6.22 -0.33 -25.98
C ASP A 588 -6.87 -1.56 -25.31
N CYS A 589 -7.45 -2.43 -26.08
CA CYS A 589 -8.34 -3.50 -25.68
C CYS A 589 -9.65 -2.94 -25.10
#